data_0ea5ec883697b40fa51ac203d864d4d9
#
_entry.id   0ea5ec883697b40fa51ac203d864d4d9
#
_cell.length_a   1.000
_cell.length_b   1.000
_cell.length_c   1.000
_cell.angle_alpha   90.00
_cell.angle_beta   90.00
_cell.angle_gamma   90.00
#
_symmetry.space_group_name_H-M   'P 1'
#
loop_
_entity.id
_entity.type
_entity.pdbx_description
1 polymer ?
#
loop_
_entity_poly.entity_id
_entity_poly.type
_entity_poly.pdbx_seq_one_letter_code
_entity_poly.pdbx_strand_id
1 'polypeptide(L)'
;APYQTTAKSLSGWAVKTTPANATGVFTNANQTVTYVYEKADGAPVTVKYVDVDGNELATSDTLNGKIDAPYQTTAKSLSGWTVKTTPTNATGVFTNANQTVTYVYEKADGAPVTVKYVDADGNELATPDTLNGKLDTSYAATAKNLSGWKLTATPANANGVFTTDAQTVTFVYAKQEDNPKKEDKNKTPIKISENKPTASKVTRIKKQTKLPKTGDNQQDSILFGLIGTCFVLLGIYSISKKNS
;
A
#
# COMPACT_ATOMS: atom_id res chain seq x y z
N ALA A 1 -14.55 -79.22 -0.52
CA ALA A 1 -13.38 -78.58 0.09
C ALA A 1 -13.69 -77.11 0.38
N PRO A 2 -13.18 -76.50 1.49
CA PRO A 2 -13.33 -75.07 1.78
C PRO A 2 -12.48 -74.23 0.80
N TYR A 3 -12.90 -72.98 0.58
CA TYR A 3 -12.15 -71.93 -0.09
C TYR A 3 -12.13 -70.66 0.75
N GLN A 4 -11.06 -69.85 0.56
CA GLN A 4 -10.94 -68.51 1.09
C GLN A 4 -10.34 -67.60 -0.01
N THR A 5 -10.96 -66.44 -0.15
CA THR A 5 -10.46 -65.40 -1.08
C THR A 5 -10.06 -64.16 -0.27
N THR A 6 -9.16 -63.36 -0.84
CA THR A 6 -8.72 -62.11 -0.24
C THR A 6 -8.86 -60.98 -1.26
N ALA A 7 -9.18 -59.81 -0.78
CA ALA A 7 -9.20 -58.61 -1.61
C ALA A 7 -7.80 -58.30 -2.14
N LYS A 8 -7.67 -57.88 -3.38
CA LYS A 8 -6.40 -57.37 -3.96
C LYS A 8 -6.11 -55.98 -3.46
N SER A 9 -4.87 -55.67 -3.15
CA SER A 9 -4.41 -54.32 -2.91
C SER A 9 -4.36 -53.56 -4.25
N LEU A 10 -5.14 -52.47 -4.35
CA LEU A 10 -5.20 -51.62 -5.52
C LEU A 10 -4.81 -50.20 -5.11
N SER A 11 -3.77 -49.66 -5.78
CA SER A 11 -3.28 -48.27 -5.48
C SER A 11 -4.38 -47.24 -5.67
N GLY A 12 -4.61 -46.40 -4.66
CA GLY A 12 -5.65 -45.37 -4.67
C GLY A 12 -7.08 -45.89 -4.43
N TRP A 13 -7.24 -47.17 -4.07
CA TRP A 13 -8.53 -47.77 -3.77
C TRP A 13 -8.55 -48.49 -2.42
N ALA A 14 -9.66 -48.45 -1.74
CA ALA A 14 -9.93 -49.18 -0.50
C ALA A 14 -11.08 -50.15 -0.70
N VAL A 15 -11.05 -51.26 -0.02
CA VAL A 15 -12.20 -52.21 -0.04
C VAL A 15 -13.39 -51.56 0.68
N LYS A 16 -14.46 -51.33 -0.07
CA LYS A 16 -15.71 -50.81 0.47
C LYS A 16 -16.51 -51.86 1.18
N THR A 17 -16.60 -53.04 0.57
CA THR A 17 -17.37 -54.17 1.08
C THR A 17 -16.65 -55.47 0.86
N THR A 18 -16.41 -56.20 1.96
CA THR A 18 -15.95 -57.58 1.89
C THR A 18 -17.18 -58.45 1.69
N PRO A 19 -17.22 -59.28 0.65
CA PRO A 19 -18.38 -60.14 0.36
C PRO A 19 -18.56 -61.24 1.43
N ALA A 20 -19.79 -61.53 1.80
CA ALA A 20 -20.11 -62.52 2.80
C ALA A 20 -19.60 -63.93 2.39
N ASN A 21 -19.51 -64.18 1.09
CA ASN A 21 -18.99 -65.44 0.54
C ASN A 21 -17.51 -65.38 0.21
N ALA A 22 -16.70 -64.50 0.87
CA ALA A 22 -15.25 -64.48 0.74
C ALA A 22 -14.63 -65.83 1.21
N THR A 23 -15.31 -66.52 2.10
CA THR A 23 -15.00 -67.87 2.48
C THR A 23 -16.23 -68.78 2.25
N GLY A 24 -15.98 -70.04 1.93
CA GLY A 24 -17.08 -70.96 1.65
C GLY A 24 -16.60 -72.38 1.35
N VAL A 25 -17.48 -73.18 0.78
CA VAL A 25 -17.14 -74.52 0.28
C VAL A 25 -17.45 -74.62 -1.23
N PHE A 26 -16.65 -75.34 -1.97
CA PHE A 26 -16.92 -75.61 -3.36
C PHE A 26 -18.19 -76.45 -3.53
N THR A 27 -19.07 -76.03 -4.45
CA THR A 27 -20.25 -76.75 -4.86
C THR A 27 -20.14 -77.20 -6.31
N ASN A 28 -21.17 -77.89 -6.85
CA ASN A 28 -21.23 -78.26 -8.25
C ASN A 28 -21.63 -77.05 -9.18
N ALA A 29 -22.06 -75.93 -8.60
CA ALA A 29 -22.43 -74.74 -9.33
C ALA A 29 -21.30 -73.73 -9.32
N ASN A 30 -21.20 -72.89 -10.38
CA ASN A 30 -20.29 -71.76 -10.42
C ASN A 30 -20.58 -70.77 -9.30
N GLN A 31 -19.55 -70.35 -8.60
CA GLN A 31 -19.63 -69.38 -7.53
C GLN A 31 -18.82 -68.15 -7.91
N THR A 32 -19.36 -66.95 -7.61
CA THR A 32 -18.67 -65.65 -7.85
C THR A 32 -18.47 -64.95 -6.53
N VAL A 33 -17.25 -64.50 -6.27
CA VAL A 33 -16.94 -63.68 -5.10
C VAL A 33 -16.53 -62.29 -5.63
N THR A 34 -17.30 -61.25 -5.24
CA THR A 34 -17.08 -59.89 -5.75
C THR A 34 -16.70 -58.95 -4.62
N TYR A 35 -15.46 -58.41 -4.69
CA TYR A 35 -15.02 -57.35 -3.82
C TYR A 35 -15.33 -56.00 -4.46
N VAL A 36 -15.98 -55.09 -3.70
CA VAL A 36 -16.29 -53.75 -4.13
C VAL A 36 -15.30 -52.78 -3.53
N TYR A 37 -14.75 -51.92 -4.38
CA TYR A 37 -13.79 -50.91 -3.98
C TYR A 37 -14.36 -49.50 -4.13
N GLU A 38 -13.89 -48.60 -3.31
CA GLU A 38 -14.09 -47.16 -3.45
C GLU A 38 -12.72 -46.46 -3.46
N LYS A 39 -12.66 -45.20 -3.91
CA LYS A 39 -11.46 -44.39 -3.79
C LYS A 39 -11.00 -44.35 -2.33
N ALA A 40 -9.71 -44.55 -2.10
CA ALA A 40 -9.12 -44.44 -0.78
C ALA A 40 -9.20 -42.95 -0.27
N ASP A 41 -9.06 -42.76 1.03
CA ASP A 41 -8.93 -41.43 1.59
C ASP A 41 -7.61 -40.81 1.13
N GLY A 42 -7.68 -39.57 0.70
CA GLY A 42 -6.50 -38.78 0.37
C GLY A 42 -5.82 -38.24 1.63
N ALA A 43 -4.58 -37.85 1.49
CA ALA A 43 -3.90 -37.10 2.54
C ALA A 43 -4.60 -35.74 2.76
N PRO A 44 -4.61 -35.23 4.01
CA PRO A 44 -5.29 -33.99 4.32
C PRO A 44 -4.65 -32.76 3.62
N VAL A 45 -5.49 -31.77 3.34
CA VAL A 45 -5.06 -30.45 2.86
C VAL A 45 -5.13 -29.50 4.05
N THR A 46 -4.00 -28.92 4.44
CA THR A 46 -3.91 -27.92 5.51
C THR A 46 -3.99 -26.51 4.92
N VAL A 47 -4.91 -25.67 5.42
CA VAL A 47 -5.03 -24.27 4.99
C VAL A 47 -4.48 -23.36 6.07
N LYS A 48 -3.45 -22.57 5.73
CA LYS A 48 -2.79 -21.63 6.63
C LYS A 48 -3.15 -20.19 6.29
N TYR A 49 -3.20 -19.35 7.32
CA TYR A 49 -3.50 -17.92 7.25
C TYR A 49 -2.38 -17.18 7.97
N VAL A 50 -1.46 -16.59 7.22
CA VAL A 50 -0.23 -16.01 7.77
C VAL A 50 -0.03 -14.57 7.28
N ASP A 51 0.76 -13.79 8.01
CA ASP A 51 1.24 -12.50 7.54
C ASP A 51 2.42 -12.66 6.55
N VAL A 52 2.96 -11.52 6.13
CA VAL A 52 4.12 -11.48 5.21
C VAL A 52 5.40 -12.06 5.80
N ASP A 53 5.48 -12.14 7.13
CA ASP A 53 6.63 -12.67 7.88
C ASP A 53 6.43 -14.15 8.24
N GLY A 54 5.26 -14.72 7.91
CA GLY A 54 4.92 -16.13 8.16
C GLY A 54 4.30 -16.39 9.53
N ASN A 55 3.95 -15.36 10.31
CA ASN A 55 3.27 -15.52 11.58
C ASN A 55 1.81 -15.90 11.36
N GLU A 56 1.30 -16.87 12.15
CA GLU A 56 -0.10 -17.29 12.07
C GLU A 56 -1.03 -16.19 12.58
N LEU A 57 -2.03 -15.84 11.76
CA LEU A 57 -3.06 -14.85 12.07
C LEU A 57 -4.38 -15.50 12.51
N ALA A 58 -4.59 -16.74 12.14
CA ALA A 58 -5.75 -17.53 12.49
C ALA A 58 -5.40 -19.02 12.48
N THR A 59 -6.15 -19.81 13.26
CA THR A 59 -6.03 -21.27 13.25
C THR A 59 -6.16 -21.83 11.86
N SER A 60 -5.27 -22.77 11.52
CA SER A 60 -5.28 -23.50 10.25
C SER A 60 -6.52 -24.37 10.15
N ASP A 61 -7.07 -24.51 8.95
CA ASP A 61 -8.15 -25.45 8.66
C ASP A 61 -7.57 -26.73 8.02
N THR A 62 -8.30 -27.85 8.17
CA THR A 62 -7.94 -29.13 7.56
C THR A 62 -9.11 -29.64 6.74
N LEU A 63 -8.86 -29.93 5.47
CA LEU A 63 -9.83 -30.53 4.56
C LEU A 63 -9.46 -32.00 4.35
N ASN A 64 -10.49 -32.86 4.35
CA ASN A 64 -10.34 -34.30 4.07
C ASN A 64 -11.25 -34.69 2.91
N GLY A 65 -10.80 -35.63 2.09
CA GLY A 65 -11.56 -36.11 0.95
C GLY A 65 -10.95 -37.38 0.37
N LYS A 66 -11.66 -37.98 -0.58
CA LYS A 66 -11.17 -39.13 -1.31
C LYS A 66 -10.13 -38.70 -2.36
N ILE A 67 -9.18 -39.57 -2.67
CA ILE A 67 -8.22 -39.37 -3.76
C ILE A 67 -8.96 -38.98 -5.04
N ASP A 68 -8.42 -37.98 -5.77
CA ASP A 68 -8.96 -37.36 -6.97
C ASP A 68 -10.24 -36.53 -6.77
N ALA A 69 -10.83 -36.49 -5.54
CA ALA A 69 -11.94 -35.57 -5.26
C ALA A 69 -11.43 -34.13 -5.25
N PRO A 70 -12.19 -33.18 -5.79
CA PRO A 70 -11.79 -31.77 -5.77
C PRO A 70 -11.91 -31.17 -4.38
N TYR A 71 -11.02 -30.18 -4.09
CA TYR A 71 -11.17 -29.28 -2.96
C TYR A 71 -11.13 -27.83 -3.43
N GLN A 72 -11.74 -26.96 -2.64
CA GLN A 72 -11.69 -25.51 -2.79
C GLN A 72 -11.54 -24.90 -1.41
N THR A 73 -10.62 -23.93 -1.31
CA THR A 73 -10.39 -23.15 -0.09
C THR A 73 -10.70 -21.68 -0.34
N THR A 74 -10.97 -20.94 0.72
CA THR A 74 -11.21 -19.50 0.68
C THR A 74 -10.42 -18.80 1.78
N ALA A 75 -10.02 -17.55 1.52
CA ALA A 75 -9.39 -16.73 2.53
C ALA A 75 -10.40 -16.41 3.66
N LYS A 76 -9.91 -16.34 4.91
CA LYS A 76 -10.68 -15.84 6.05
C LYS A 76 -10.74 -14.32 6.05
N SER A 77 -11.86 -13.75 6.46
CA SER A 77 -11.93 -12.32 6.77
C SER A 77 -11.30 -12.10 8.15
N LEU A 78 -10.20 -11.37 8.20
CA LEU A 78 -9.44 -11.06 9.40
C LEU A 78 -9.46 -9.56 9.65
N SER A 79 -9.94 -9.13 10.83
CA SER A 79 -10.00 -7.70 11.17
C SER A 79 -8.62 -7.06 11.14
N GLY A 80 -8.50 -5.94 10.45
CA GLY A 80 -7.23 -5.22 10.30
C GLY A 80 -6.27 -5.81 9.27
N TRP A 81 -6.69 -6.83 8.49
CA TRP A 81 -5.87 -7.49 7.50
C TRP A 81 -6.57 -7.60 6.14
N THR A 82 -5.81 -7.55 5.08
CA THR A 82 -6.25 -7.80 3.70
C THR A 82 -5.42 -8.91 3.09
N VAL A 83 -6.06 -9.71 2.21
CA VAL A 83 -5.33 -10.76 1.48
C VAL A 83 -4.36 -10.11 0.51
N LYS A 84 -3.08 -10.36 0.71
CA LYS A 84 -2.02 -9.92 -0.19
C LYS A 84 -1.83 -10.87 -1.36
N THR A 85 -1.86 -12.17 -1.07
CA THR A 85 -1.65 -13.21 -2.09
C THR A 85 -2.63 -14.35 -1.90
N THR A 86 -3.39 -14.62 -2.96
CA THR A 86 -4.20 -15.84 -3.07
C THR A 86 -3.33 -16.95 -3.64
N PRO A 87 -3.24 -18.10 -2.98
CA PRO A 87 -2.40 -19.20 -3.45
C PRO A 87 -2.94 -19.82 -4.73
N THR A 88 -2.05 -20.22 -5.64
CA THR A 88 -2.42 -20.84 -6.92
C THR A 88 -3.07 -22.21 -6.72
N ASN A 89 -2.82 -22.87 -5.60
CA ASN A 89 -3.42 -24.13 -5.20
C ASN A 89 -4.60 -23.95 -4.23
N ALA A 90 -5.30 -22.80 -4.27
CA ALA A 90 -6.55 -22.62 -3.52
C ALA A 90 -7.62 -23.62 -3.93
N THR A 91 -7.53 -24.16 -5.12
CA THR A 91 -8.34 -25.28 -5.64
C THR A 91 -7.42 -26.39 -6.14
N GLY A 92 -7.86 -27.63 -6.02
CA GLY A 92 -7.08 -28.77 -6.44
C GLY A 92 -7.83 -30.08 -6.24
N VAL A 93 -7.11 -31.19 -6.18
CA VAL A 93 -7.65 -32.50 -5.87
C VAL A 93 -6.85 -33.14 -4.74
N PHE A 94 -7.52 -33.96 -3.92
CA PHE A 94 -6.84 -34.74 -2.88
C PHE A 94 -5.92 -35.79 -3.51
N THR A 95 -4.72 -35.92 -2.98
CA THR A 95 -3.70 -36.87 -3.42
C THR A 95 -3.25 -37.75 -2.26
N ASN A 96 -2.29 -38.66 -2.47
CA ASN A 96 -1.67 -39.45 -1.41
C ASN A 96 -0.68 -38.62 -0.54
N ALA A 97 -0.32 -37.41 -0.98
CA ALA A 97 0.65 -36.56 -0.27
C ALA A 97 -0.07 -35.40 0.43
N ASN A 98 0.41 -35.03 1.63
CA ASN A 98 -0.05 -33.84 2.33
C ASN A 98 0.15 -32.60 1.47
N GLN A 99 -0.86 -31.75 1.43
CA GLN A 99 -0.83 -30.48 0.71
C GLN A 99 -1.04 -29.34 1.68
N THR A 100 -0.45 -28.19 1.39
CA THR A 100 -0.64 -26.96 2.18
C THR A 100 -1.05 -25.84 1.25
N VAL A 101 -2.13 -25.15 1.61
CA VAL A 101 -2.64 -23.93 0.98
C VAL A 101 -2.35 -22.78 1.94
N THR A 102 -1.59 -21.75 1.51
CA THR A 102 -1.21 -20.65 2.39
C THR A 102 -1.74 -19.33 1.84
N TYR A 103 -2.66 -18.70 2.56
CA TYR A 103 -3.10 -17.33 2.31
C TYR A 103 -2.18 -16.38 3.05
N VAL A 104 -1.57 -15.45 2.31
CA VAL A 104 -0.70 -14.42 2.88
C VAL A 104 -1.46 -13.11 2.96
N TYR A 105 -1.41 -12.50 4.14
CA TYR A 105 -2.08 -11.24 4.45
C TYR A 105 -1.08 -10.12 4.70
N GLU A 106 -1.53 -8.91 4.48
CA GLU A 106 -0.85 -7.69 4.93
C GLU A 106 -1.81 -6.84 5.75
N LYS A 107 -1.28 -5.93 6.56
CA LYS A 107 -2.13 -4.95 7.27
C LYS A 107 -3.03 -4.23 6.27
N ALA A 108 -4.29 -4.04 6.64
CA ALA A 108 -5.23 -3.23 5.88
C ALA A 108 -4.77 -1.77 5.82
N ASP A 109 -5.27 -1.00 4.85
CA ASP A 109 -5.04 0.43 4.84
C ASP A 109 -5.78 1.08 6.03
N GLY A 110 -5.08 1.98 6.71
CA GLY A 110 -5.68 2.83 7.72
C GLY A 110 -6.51 3.94 7.07
N ALA A 111 -7.43 4.51 7.84
CA ALA A 111 -8.13 5.71 7.40
C ALA A 111 -7.11 6.86 7.21
N PRO A 112 -7.32 7.73 6.21
CA PRO A 112 -6.41 8.83 5.93
C PRO A 112 -6.35 9.83 7.08
N VAL A 113 -5.18 10.44 7.29
CA VAL A 113 -4.97 11.55 8.21
C VAL A 113 -4.95 12.85 7.42
N THR A 114 -5.91 13.75 7.70
CA THR A 114 -5.98 15.07 7.08
C THR A 114 -5.15 16.07 7.88
N VAL A 115 -4.21 16.77 7.24
CA VAL A 115 -3.37 17.79 7.86
C VAL A 115 -3.85 19.16 7.42
N LYS A 116 -4.37 19.97 8.37
CA LYS A 116 -4.89 21.32 8.13
C LYS A 116 -3.90 22.39 8.61
N TYR A 117 -3.92 23.53 7.94
CA TYR A 117 -3.09 24.71 8.20
C TYR A 117 -4.03 25.91 8.31
N VAL A 118 -4.30 26.39 9.53
CA VAL A 118 -5.33 27.39 9.80
C VAL A 118 -4.80 28.54 10.64
N ASP A 119 -5.49 29.68 10.60
CA ASP A 119 -5.29 30.75 11.57
C ASP A 119 -6.01 30.46 12.91
N ALA A 120 -5.95 31.42 13.85
CA ALA A 120 -6.59 31.30 15.15
C ALA A 120 -8.13 31.25 15.07
N ASP A 121 -8.73 31.77 13.99
CA ASP A 121 -10.15 31.78 13.75
C ASP A 121 -10.64 30.56 12.96
N GLY A 122 -9.70 29.68 12.54
CA GLY A 122 -9.97 28.45 11.79
C GLY A 122 -10.03 28.62 10.28
N ASN A 123 -9.64 29.78 9.74
CA ASN A 123 -9.59 29.99 8.29
C ASN A 123 -8.40 29.24 7.69
N GLU A 124 -8.61 28.57 6.57
CA GLU A 124 -7.55 27.82 5.88
C GLU A 124 -6.51 28.78 5.26
N LEU A 125 -5.24 28.54 5.59
CA LEU A 125 -4.08 29.31 5.09
C LEU A 125 -3.36 28.59 3.95
N ALA A 126 -3.54 27.30 3.84
CA ALA A 126 -2.98 26.46 2.78
C ALA A 126 -3.84 25.22 2.56
N THR A 127 -3.75 24.64 1.36
CA THR A 127 -4.41 23.39 1.03
C THR A 127 -4.02 22.30 2.03
N PRO A 128 -4.98 21.56 2.59
CA PRO A 128 -4.72 20.43 3.46
C PRO A 128 -3.91 19.34 2.76
N ASP A 129 -3.05 18.66 3.51
CA ASP A 129 -2.37 17.47 3.05
C ASP A 129 -3.10 16.22 3.55
N THR A 130 -2.91 15.10 2.85
CA THR A 130 -3.46 13.80 3.24
C THR A 130 -2.32 12.81 3.41
N LEU A 131 -2.23 12.18 4.57
CA LEU A 131 -1.28 11.11 4.84
C LEU A 131 -2.02 9.77 4.76
N ASN A 132 -1.41 8.79 4.10
CA ASN A 132 -1.93 7.44 3.94
C ASN A 132 -0.90 6.44 4.45
N GLY A 133 -1.37 5.34 5.04
CA GLY A 133 -0.52 4.28 5.54
C GLY A 133 -1.32 3.05 5.94
N LYS A 134 -0.62 1.99 6.29
CA LYS A 134 -1.23 0.77 6.81
C LYS A 134 -1.62 0.94 8.28
N LEU A 135 -2.68 0.24 8.71
CA LEU A 135 -3.08 0.19 10.13
C LEU A 135 -1.87 -0.06 11.04
N ASP A 136 -1.85 0.61 12.18
CA ASP A 136 -0.82 0.52 13.22
C ASP A 136 0.58 1.02 12.80
N THR A 137 0.77 1.50 11.56
CA THR A 137 2.02 2.17 11.17
C THR A 137 2.00 3.64 11.58
N SER A 138 3.18 4.18 11.88
CA SER A 138 3.30 5.56 12.34
C SER A 138 3.16 6.56 11.20
N TYR A 139 2.60 7.74 11.52
CA TYR A 139 2.66 8.93 10.68
C TYR A 139 3.33 10.09 11.41
N ALA A 140 3.88 11.03 10.64
CA ALA A 140 4.39 12.29 11.11
C ALA A 140 3.89 13.41 10.21
N ALA A 141 3.05 14.28 10.74
CA ALA A 141 2.61 15.49 10.05
C ALA A 141 3.60 16.62 10.33
N THR A 142 3.88 17.44 9.32
CA THR A 142 4.82 18.55 9.41
C THR A 142 4.13 19.89 9.12
N ALA A 143 4.52 20.91 9.87
CA ALA A 143 4.06 22.28 9.63
C ALA A 143 4.63 22.82 8.30
N LYS A 144 3.82 23.58 7.56
CA LYS A 144 4.28 24.32 6.37
C LYS A 144 4.89 25.67 6.78
N ASN A 145 5.90 26.10 6.06
CA ASN A 145 6.39 27.47 6.17
C ASN A 145 5.49 28.38 5.33
N LEU A 146 4.71 29.22 5.98
CA LEU A 146 3.74 30.12 5.35
C LEU A 146 4.22 31.57 5.49
N SER A 147 4.41 32.27 4.36
CA SER A 147 4.89 33.66 4.34
C SER A 147 3.93 34.57 5.09
N GLY A 148 4.45 35.39 6.03
CA GLY A 148 3.67 36.28 6.88
C GLY A 148 2.96 35.59 8.06
N TRP A 149 3.20 34.29 8.27
CA TRP A 149 2.60 33.53 9.35
C TRP A 149 3.65 32.79 10.18
N LYS A 150 3.42 32.64 11.45
CA LYS A 150 4.27 31.93 12.40
C LYS A 150 3.46 30.84 13.08
N LEU A 151 3.98 29.60 13.07
CA LEU A 151 3.38 28.51 13.82
C LEU A 151 3.29 28.85 15.30
N THR A 152 2.13 28.66 15.92
CA THR A 152 1.90 28.94 17.34
C THR A 152 2.43 27.81 18.21
N ALA A 153 2.09 26.56 17.86
CA ALA A 153 2.54 25.36 18.54
C ALA A 153 2.36 24.14 17.63
N THR A 154 3.20 23.13 17.84
CA THR A 154 3.00 21.83 17.20
C THR A 154 1.87 21.10 17.92
N PRO A 155 0.83 20.62 17.22
CA PRO A 155 -0.26 19.88 17.84
C PRO A 155 0.23 18.56 18.42
N ALA A 156 -0.37 18.11 19.53
CA ALA A 156 0.04 16.89 20.24
C ALA A 156 -0.06 15.64 19.37
N ASN A 157 -0.99 15.64 18.42
CA ASN A 157 -1.20 14.55 17.47
C ASN A 157 -0.50 14.75 16.12
N ALA A 158 0.55 15.60 16.06
CA ALA A 158 1.37 15.72 14.85
C ALA A 158 2.06 14.39 14.48
N ASN A 159 2.30 13.55 15.47
CA ASN A 159 2.78 12.17 15.32
C ASN A 159 1.75 11.22 15.89
N GLY A 160 1.53 10.10 15.23
CA GLY A 160 0.57 9.09 15.67
C GLY A 160 0.69 7.81 14.86
N VAL A 161 -0.36 7.01 14.91
CA VAL A 161 -0.49 5.78 14.10
C VAL A 161 -1.79 5.82 13.30
N PHE A 162 -1.78 5.23 12.12
CA PHE A 162 -2.99 5.07 11.32
C PHE A 162 -3.94 4.10 12.00
N THR A 163 -5.20 4.51 12.13
CA THR A 163 -6.28 3.73 12.73
C THR A 163 -7.39 3.45 11.71
N THR A 164 -8.43 2.76 12.12
CA THR A 164 -9.63 2.56 11.30
C THR A 164 -10.46 3.85 11.14
N ASP A 165 -10.27 4.82 12.05
CA ASP A 165 -11.01 6.08 12.05
C ASP A 165 -10.17 7.18 11.43
N ALA A 166 -10.83 8.06 10.65
CA ALA A 166 -10.18 9.23 10.06
C ALA A 166 -9.72 10.20 11.16
N GLN A 167 -8.50 10.69 11.01
CA GLN A 167 -7.87 11.60 11.96
C GLN A 167 -7.57 12.96 11.30
N THR A 168 -7.55 14.01 12.11
CA THR A 168 -7.18 15.36 11.65
C THR A 168 -6.08 15.91 12.53
N VAL A 169 -5.02 16.40 11.91
CA VAL A 169 -3.94 17.19 12.53
C VAL A 169 -4.09 18.63 12.11
N THR A 170 -4.19 19.55 13.05
CA THR A 170 -4.39 20.98 12.73
C THR A 170 -3.23 21.81 13.25
N PHE A 171 -2.45 22.39 12.33
CA PHE A 171 -1.42 23.37 12.65
C PHE A 171 -2.05 24.76 12.67
N VAL A 172 -1.93 25.47 13.79
CA VAL A 172 -2.47 26.82 13.99
C VAL A 172 -1.35 27.84 13.90
N TYR A 173 -1.60 28.90 13.13
CA TYR A 173 -0.63 29.96 12.86
C TYR A 173 -1.16 31.31 13.36
N ALA A 174 -0.24 32.14 13.81
CA ALA A 174 -0.49 33.56 14.08
C ALA A 174 0.13 34.41 12.97
N LYS A 175 -0.56 35.48 12.58
CA LYS A 175 0.00 36.44 11.64
C LYS A 175 1.24 37.11 12.24
N GLN A 176 2.32 37.15 11.47
CA GLN A 176 3.49 37.95 11.88
C GLN A 176 3.17 39.41 11.73
N GLU A 177 3.32 40.16 12.83
CA GLU A 177 3.29 41.62 12.74
C GLU A 177 4.59 42.07 12.05
N ASP A 178 4.43 42.87 10.99
CA ASP A 178 5.57 43.59 10.44
C ASP A 178 6.07 44.53 11.52
N ASN A 179 7.18 44.19 12.16
CA ASN A 179 7.85 45.08 13.10
C ASN A 179 8.27 46.32 12.32
N PRO A 180 7.60 47.49 12.49
CA PRO A 180 8.02 48.68 11.76
C PRO A 180 9.48 48.91 12.14
N LYS A 181 10.37 48.93 11.11
CA LYS A 181 11.75 49.39 11.30
C LYS A 181 11.74 50.53 12.29
N LYS A 182 12.38 50.36 13.45
CA LYS A 182 12.64 51.49 14.36
C LYS A 182 13.26 52.58 13.51
N GLU A 183 12.45 53.63 13.22
CA GLU A 183 12.99 54.84 12.67
C GLU A 183 14.08 55.31 13.62
N ASP A 184 15.27 55.42 13.08
CA ASP A 184 16.44 55.94 13.80
C ASP A 184 16.14 57.42 14.16
N LYS A 185 15.55 57.63 15.36
CA LYS A 185 15.25 58.98 15.91
C LYS A 185 16.54 59.74 16.27
N ASN A 186 17.69 59.39 15.70
CA ASN A 186 18.93 60.12 15.94
C ASN A 186 19.32 60.99 14.73
N LYS A 187 18.36 61.58 14.00
CA LYS A 187 18.62 62.74 13.19
C LYS A 187 18.49 64.00 14.02
N THR A 188 19.60 64.42 14.63
CA THR A 188 19.77 65.76 15.22
C THR A 188 19.37 66.80 14.16
N PRO A 189 18.49 67.79 14.49
CA PRO A 189 18.16 68.83 13.54
C PRO A 189 19.39 69.69 13.26
N ILE A 190 19.86 69.68 12.01
CA ILE A 190 20.87 70.67 11.57
C ILE A 190 20.18 72.01 11.56
N LYS A 191 20.55 72.87 12.51
CA LYS A 191 20.21 74.30 12.46
C LYS A 191 20.82 74.93 11.24
N ILE A 192 20.01 75.23 10.24
CA ILE A 192 20.39 76.02 9.13
C ILE A 192 20.41 77.50 9.61
N SER A 193 21.60 78.04 9.75
CA SER A 193 21.81 79.46 9.95
C SER A 193 21.53 80.19 8.62
N GLU A 194 20.49 81.03 8.64
CA GLU A 194 20.24 81.95 7.52
C GLU A 194 21.37 82.95 7.40
N ASN A 195 22.06 82.97 6.29
CA ASN A 195 22.81 84.14 5.83
C ASN A 195 22.35 84.53 4.42
N LYS A 196 21.93 85.75 4.32
CA LYS A 196 21.32 86.52 3.22
C LYS A 196 22.25 86.65 2.01
N PRO A 197 21.70 86.87 0.81
CA PRO A 197 22.33 86.55 -0.48
C PRO A 197 23.22 87.68 -1.04
N THR A 198 24.26 87.32 -1.78
CA THR A 198 24.88 88.22 -2.76
C THR A 198 24.82 87.57 -4.13
N ALA A 199 24.21 88.33 -5.03
CA ALA A 199 24.02 87.91 -6.42
C ALA A 199 25.34 87.83 -7.20
N SER A 200 25.56 86.79 -7.96
CA SER A 200 26.34 86.90 -9.16
C SER A 200 26.12 85.74 -10.15
N LYS A 201 25.72 86.17 -11.34
CA LYS A 201 25.85 85.63 -12.69
C LYS A 201 25.60 84.16 -12.98
N VAL A 202 24.52 84.01 -13.69
CA VAL A 202 24.15 82.97 -14.64
C VAL A 202 25.27 82.59 -15.58
N THR A 203 25.61 81.34 -15.65
CA THR A 203 26.14 80.72 -16.84
C THR A 203 25.40 79.43 -17.09
N ARG A 204 24.62 79.48 -18.17
CA ARG A 204 23.92 78.30 -18.72
C ARG A 204 24.93 77.31 -19.24
N ILE A 205 24.88 76.05 -18.77
CA ILE A 205 25.43 74.93 -19.50
C ILE A 205 24.30 73.96 -19.80
N LYS A 206 24.15 73.72 -21.08
CA LYS A 206 23.13 72.92 -21.71
C LYS A 206 23.28 71.44 -21.35
N LYS A 207 22.14 70.92 -21.02
CA LYS A 207 21.64 69.57 -21.16
C LYS A 207 22.35 68.68 -22.20
N GLN A 208 22.79 67.51 -21.82
CA GLN A 208 22.75 66.38 -22.69
C GLN A 208 22.17 65.16 -21.96
N THR A 209 21.00 64.86 -22.38
CA THR A 209 20.33 63.55 -22.23
C THR A 209 21.04 62.51 -23.08
N LYS A 210 21.45 61.46 -22.51
CA LYS A 210 21.63 60.21 -23.28
C LYS A 210 21.24 59.03 -22.41
N LEU A 211 20.13 58.44 -22.78
CA LEU A 211 19.74 57.10 -22.40
C LEU A 211 20.69 56.10 -23.05
N PRO A 212 21.14 55.05 -22.39
CA PRO A 212 21.66 53.88 -23.07
C PRO A 212 20.48 52.97 -23.43
N LYS A 213 20.49 52.56 -24.68
CA LYS A 213 19.64 51.55 -25.31
C LYS A 213 19.85 50.18 -24.72
N THR A 214 18.73 49.47 -24.59
CA THR A 214 18.64 48.03 -24.68
C THR A 214 19.50 47.47 -25.81
N GLY A 215 20.25 46.47 -25.52
CA GLY A 215 20.95 45.62 -26.49
C GLY A 215 21.05 44.22 -25.93
N ASP A 216 20.28 43.37 -26.54
CA ASP A 216 20.40 41.93 -26.66
C ASP A 216 21.79 41.37 -26.51
N ASN A 217 21.92 40.24 -25.90
CA ASN A 217 22.38 38.95 -26.43
C ASN A 217 22.61 37.96 -25.29
N GLN A 218 21.84 36.91 -25.41
CA GLN A 218 22.23 35.55 -25.81
C GLN A 218 23.05 34.75 -24.81
N GLN A 219 22.39 33.65 -24.48
CA GLN A 219 22.92 32.28 -24.38
C GLN A 219 24.03 32.00 -23.37
N ASP A 220 23.70 31.11 -22.51
CA ASP A 220 24.19 29.72 -22.43
C ASP A 220 23.47 29.03 -21.28
N SER A 221 22.66 28.11 -21.61
CA SER A 221 22.90 26.68 -21.81
C SER A 221 23.25 25.90 -20.55
N ILE A 222 22.43 24.91 -20.41
CA ILE A 222 22.66 23.56 -19.87
C ILE A 222 22.39 23.38 -18.40
N LEU A 223 21.21 22.80 -18.13
CA LEU A 223 21.11 21.87 -17.04
C LEU A 223 20.35 20.62 -17.49
N PHE A 224 21.08 19.55 -17.57
CA PHE A 224 20.57 18.21 -17.75
C PHE A 224 19.72 17.80 -16.54
N GLY A 225 18.44 17.60 -16.76
CA GLY A 225 17.57 16.85 -15.85
C GLY A 225 17.17 15.54 -16.51
N LEU A 226 17.80 14.46 -16.13
CA LEU A 226 17.44 13.11 -16.54
C LEU A 226 16.08 12.75 -15.92
N ILE A 227 15.05 12.71 -16.75
CA ILE A 227 13.79 12.05 -16.40
C ILE A 227 13.86 10.65 -16.99
N GLY A 228 14.06 9.68 -16.10
CA GLY A 228 13.97 8.26 -16.43
C GLY A 228 12.53 7.86 -16.74
N THR A 229 12.20 7.72 -18.01
CA THR A 229 10.97 7.08 -18.45
C THR A 229 11.11 5.57 -18.34
N CYS A 230 10.40 4.98 -17.38
CA CYS A 230 10.25 3.53 -17.28
C CYS A 230 9.25 3.07 -18.36
N PHE A 231 9.74 2.41 -19.39
CA PHE A 231 8.90 1.73 -20.38
C PHE A 231 8.33 0.45 -19.78
N VAL A 232 7.02 0.42 -19.58
CA VAL A 232 6.29 -0.82 -19.34
C VAL A 232 6.04 -1.50 -20.68
N LEU A 233 6.75 -2.58 -20.94
CA LEU A 233 6.50 -3.48 -22.06
C LEU A 233 5.27 -4.36 -21.74
N LEU A 234 4.14 -4.05 -22.31
CA LEU A 234 2.98 -4.95 -22.41
C LEU A 234 3.27 -6.03 -23.43
N GLY A 235 3.65 -7.20 -22.98
CA GLY A 235 3.73 -8.41 -23.78
C GLY A 235 2.33 -8.97 -24.04
N ILE A 236 1.80 -8.74 -25.23
CA ILE A 236 0.59 -9.41 -25.71
C ILE A 236 0.97 -10.83 -26.14
N TYR A 237 0.59 -11.82 -25.35
CA TYR A 237 0.71 -13.23 -25.75
C TYR A 237 -0.56 -13.64 -26.49
N SER A 238 -0.43 -13.78 -27.81
CA SER A 238 -1.46 -14.33 -28.68
C SER A 238 -1.41 -15.86 -28.62
N ILE A 239 -2.43 -16.48 -28.05
CA ILE A 239 -2.59 -17.94 -28.10
C ILE A 239 -3.31 -18.32 -29.39
N SER A 240 -2.58 -18.85 -30.34
CA SER A 240 -3.11 -19.48 -31.54
C SER A 240 -3.71 -20.84 -31.18
N LYS A 241 -5.01 -20.95 -31.39
CA LYS A 241 -5.78 -22.21 -31.31
C LYS A 241 -5.49 -23.03 -32.55
N LYS A 242 -4.84 -24.18 -32.40
CA LYS A 242 -4.69 -25.17 -33.47
C LYS A 242 -5.70 -26.29 -33.25
N ASN A 243 -6.70 -26.35 -34.15
CA ASN A 243 -7.60 -27.51 -34.28
C ASN A 243 -6.86 -28.64 -35.02
N SER A 244 -6.85 -29.79 -34.45
CA SER A 244 -6.93 -31.10 -35.09
C SER A 244 -7.26 -32.14 -34.04
#